data_d90ddea499af9108d2c76cf379a8a7f4
#
_entry.id   d90ddea499af9108d2c76cf379a8a7f4
#
_cell.length_a   1.000
_cell.length_b   1.000
_cell.length_c   1.000
_cell.angle_alpha   90.00
_cell.angle_beta   90.00
_cell.angle_gamma   90.00
#
_symmetry.space_group_name_H-M   'P 1'
#
loop_
_entity.id
_entity.type
_entity.pdbx_description
1 polymer ?
#
loop_
_entity_poly.entity_id
_entity_poly.type
_entity_poly.pdbx_seq_one_letter_code
_entity_poly.pdbx_strand_id
1 'polypeptide(L)'
;MNNKLSNAPIYDEKWIERLAITIFDDIAVLTKDRHGVSRETYGKGETDAINYLSKLAVKLGLYVEVDDAANVFFSSKPIVNSRYMLIGSHMDSVPLGGNFDGLAGVLAGFLILSYLSKNKINLSLPLKVIALRGEESAWYGRNYIGSKSIFGLLTKEDLNSTHRKTGEKLSKAMQSCGVHINKIQSSISLIDKENIELFIELHIEQGPILVDRNWPAAIVTGIRGNNRHHNIICKGSAGHSGTIPRYLRKDAVFAGADLITRMDDHWNTIQQHGGDLVLTSGIFHTDSDHHAMSRIPGEIFFSFESRSQDVATLDALEALLKSECKTIERERGVKFEFDDLIKSSPAELDEVIIKNLLDAGESLGFERASLPSGAGHDAAVFANVGIKTGMIFVRNDKGSHNPYEAMDIKDFMAGLSILKKFIIDY
;
A
#
# COMPACT_ATOMS: atom_id res chain seq x y z
N MET A 1 -58.97 -1.92 14.49
CA MET A 1 -57.62 -2.41 14.83
C MET A 1 -56.62 -1.76 13.91
N ASN A 2 -55.97 -0.69 14.35
CA ASN A 2 -54.99 0.05 13.58
C ASN A 2 -53.62 -0.67 13.61
N ASN A 3 -53.27 -1.32 12.50
CA ASN A 3 -51.91 -1.77 12.25
C ASN A 3 -51.01 -0.53 12.07
N LYS A 4 -50.43 -0.02 13.13
CA LYS A 4 -49.24 0.81 13.04
C LYS A 4 -48.11 -0.13 12.62
N LEU A 5 -47.89 -0.25 11.30
CA LEU A 5 -46.62 -0.73 10.78
C LEU A 5 -45.49 0.15 11.38
N SER A 6 -44.66 -0.42 12.23
CA SER A 6 -43.51 0.25 12.80
C SER A 6 -42.60 0.63 11.67
N ASN A 7 -42.48 1.93 11.35
CA ASN A 7 -41.46 2.47 10.46
C ASN A 7 -40.07 2.39 11.13
N ALA A 8 -39.65 1.17 11.50
CA ALA A 8 -38.27 0.97 11.92
C ALA A 8 -37.37 1.17 10.71
N PRO A 9 -36.27 1.91 10.82
CA PRO A 9 -35.36 2.11 9.72
C PRO A 9 -34.82 0.76 9.23
N ILE A 10 -34.87 0.54 7.90
CA ILE A 10 -34.35 -0.68 7.27
C ILE A 10 -32.85 -0.45 7.03
N TYR A 11 -32.00 -1.26 7.65
CA TYR A 11 -30.54 -1.25 7.49
C TYR A 11 -30.16 -2.36 6.49
N ASP A 12 -30.40 -2.11 5.20
CA ASP A 12 -30.11 -3.00 4.07
C ASP A 12 -28.84 -2.57 3.30
N GLU A 13 -28.57 -3.24 2.17
CA GLU A 13 -27.45 -2.91 1.27
C GLU A 13 -27.55 -1.47 0.74
N LYS A 14 -28.74 -0.98 0.46
CA LYS A 14 -28.96 0.40 -0.01
C LYS A 14 -28.64 1.41 1.09
N TRP A 15 -28.88 1.05 2.35
CA TRP A 15 -28.48 1.91 3.46
C TRP A 15 -26.96 1.99 3.58
N ILE A 16 -26.24 0.85 3.44
CA ILE A 16 -24.78 0.81 3.44
C ILE A 16 -24.22 1.68 2.31
N GLU A 17 -24.75 1.49 1.09
CA GLU A 17 -24.31 2.23 -0.10
C GLU A 17 -24.47 3.75 0.08
N ARG A 18 -25.65 4.20 0.54
CA ARG A 18 -25.89 5.64 0.81
C ARG A 18 -24.97 6.18 1.88
N LEU A 19 -24.73 5.39 2.94
CA LEU A 19 -23.81 5.80 4.02
C LEU A 19 -22.37 5.88 3.51
N ALA A 20 -21.94 4.94 2.67
CA ALA A 20 -20.63 4.96 2.03
C ALA A 20 -20.43 6.23 1.19
N ILE A 21 -21.37 6.54 0.29
CA ILE A 21 -21.33 7.74 -0.54
C ILE A 21 -21.22 8.99 0.35
N THR A 22 -22.09 9.10 1.36
CA THR A 22 -22.08 10.25 2.27
C THR A 22 -20.73 10.43 2.96
N ILE A 23 -20.12 9.34 3.46
CA ILE A 23 -18.84 9.44 4.20
C ILE A 23 -17.70 9.79 3.24
N PHE A 24 -17.64 9.17 2.06
CA PHE A 24 -16.62 9.51 1.05
C PHE A 24 -16.71 10.99 0.67
N ASP A 25 -17.91 11.50 0.40
CA ASP A 25 -18.12 12.89 0.01
C ASP A 25 -17.77 13.86 1.15
N ASP A 26 -18.21 13.58 2.38
CA ASP A 26 -17.94 14.43 3.54
C ASP A 26 -16.42 14.50 3.83
N ILE A 27 -15.71 13.37 3.79
CA ILE A 27 -14.26 13.34 4.01
C ILE A 27 -13.52 14.03 2.86
N ALA A 28 -13.96 13.84 1.61
CA ALA A 28 -13.39 14.57 0.48
C ALA A 28 -13.51 16.09 0.64
N VAL A 29 -14.66 16.57 1.07
CA VAL A 29 -14.89 18.00 1.33
C VAL A 29 -14.03 18.49 2.50
N LEU A 30 -13.96 17.71 3.59
CA LEU A 30 -13.24 18.03 4.82
C LEU A 30 -11.73 18.15 4.60
N THR A 31 -11.18 17.30 3.70
CA THR A 31 -9.74 17.19 3.46
C THR A 31 -9.30 17.71 2.09
N LYS A 32 -10.18 18.50 1.45
CA LYS A 32 -9.94 19.10 0.13
C LYS A 32 -8.68 19.96 0.12
N ASP A 33 -7.85 19.77 -0.90
CA ASP A 33 -6.71 20.63 -1.22
C ASP A 33 -6.95 21.29 -2.60
N ARG A 34 -5.95 21.94 -3.17
CA ARG A 34 -6.04 22.68 -4.45
C ARG A 34 -6.61 21.83 -5.58
N HIS A 35 -6.09 20.61 -5.71
CA HIS A 35 -6.53 19.58 -6.64
C HIS A 35 -6.50 18.25 -5.89
N GLY A 36 -7.64 17.61 -5.64
CA GLY A 36 -7.73 16.37 -4.87
C GLY A 36 -7.81 16.60 -3.35
N VAL A 37 -7.30 15.67 -2.56
CA VAL A 37 -7.30 15.70 -1.10
C VAL A 37 -5.88 15.61 -0.55
N SER A 38 -5.69 16.07 0.68
CA SER A 38 -4.44 15.92 1.43
C SER A 38 -4.75 15.58 2.89
N ARG A 39 -4.49 14.33 3.26
CA ARG A 39 -4.58 13.83 4.64
C ARG A 39 -3.16 13.55 5.12
N GLU A 40 -2.49 14.60 5.55
CA GLU A 40 -1.09 14.55 5.99
C GLU A 40 -0.90 13.62 7.19
N THR A 41 0.06 12.70 7.09
CA THR A 41 0.46 11.77 8.16
C THR A 41 0.65 12.47 9.50
N TYR A 42 -0.12 12.11 10.54
CA TYR A 42 -0.20 12.79 11.83
C TYR A 42 -0.47 14.30 11.74
N GLY A 43 -1.04 14.75 10.62
CA GLY A 43 -1.40 16.13 10.38
C GLY A 43 -2.89 16.40 10.57
N LYS A 44 -3.29 17.63 10.16
CA LYS A 44 -4.66 18.09 10.35
C LYS A 44 -5.68 17.30 9.53
N GLY A 45 -5.41 17.04 8.24
CA GLY A 45 -6.37 16.39 7.35
C GLY A 45 -6.68 14.96 7.78
N GLU A 46 -5.65 14.16 8.12
CA GLU A 46 -5.82 12.81 8.67
C GLU A 46 -6.59 12.84 10.00
N THR A 47 -6.23 13.76 10.90
CA THR A 47 -6.89 13.91 12.22
C THR A 47 -8.35 14.32 12.07
N ASP A 48 -8.68 15.23 11.16
CA ASP A 48 -10.06 15.65 10.90
C ASP A 48 -10.91 14.51 10.35
N ALA A 49 -10.38 13.69 9.43
CA ALA A 49 -11.05 12.53 8.88
C ALA A 49 -11.32 11.46 9.95
N ILE A 50 -10.33 11.17 10.81
CA ILE A 50 -10.47 10.27 11.95
C ILE A 50 -11.53 10.77 12.94
N ASN A 51 -11.49 12.06 13.27
CA ASN A 51 -12.47 12.68 14.17
C ASN A 51 -13.89 12.65 13.62
N TYR A 52 -14.03 12.81 12.28
CA TYR A 52 -15.33 12.69 11.62
C TYR A 52 -15.90 11.27 11.79
N LEU A 53 -15.12 10.23 11.48
CA LEU A 53 -15.53 8.83 11.63
C LEU A 53 -15.82 8.48 13.10
N SER A 54 -15.00 8.96 14.04
CA SER A 54 -15.20 8.71 15.47
C SER A 54 -16.51 9.31 15.99
N LYS A 55 -16.85 10.52 15.56
CA LYS A 55 -18.13 11.15 15.91
C LYS A 55 -19.31 10.40 15.30
N LEU A 56 -19.17 9.94 14.05
CA LEU A 56 -20.19 9.15 13.37
C LEU A 56 -20.36 7.79 14.04
N ALA A 57 -19.28 7.12 14.44
CA ALA A 57 -19.31 5.87 15.20
C ALA A 57 -20.17 5.98 16.46
N VAL A 58 -19.92 7.01 17.28
CA VAL A 58 -20.71 7.27 18.49
C VAL A 58 -22.19 7.50 18.17
N LYS A 59 -22.53 8.25 17.11
CA LYS A 59 -23.91 8.45 16.65
C LYS A 59 -24.58 7.14 16.22
N LEU A 60 -23.81 6.23 15.64
CA LEU A 60 -24.29 4.90 15.21
C LEU A 60 -24.36 3.90 16.37
N GLY A 61 -23.88 4.27 17.57
CA GLY A 61 -23.88 3.42 18.76
C GLY A 61 -22.71 2.45 18.81
N LEU A 62 -21.62 2.76 18.12
CA LEU A 62 -20.37 2.00 18.18
C LEU A 62 -19.45 2.53 19.28
N TYR A 63 -18.62 1.66 19.81
CA TYR A 63 -17.55 1.98 20.76
C TYR A 63 -16.31 2.44 20.00
N VAL A 64 -15.63 3.46 20.52
CA VAL A 64 -14.42 4.04 19.95
C VAL A 64 -13.29 3.95 20.96
N GLU A 65 -12.16 3.41 20.55
CA GLU A 65 -10.95 3.26 21.36
C GLU A 65 -9.76 3.84 20.60
N VAL A 66 -8.84 4.48 21.31
CA VAL A 66 -7.63 5.08 20.71
C VAL A 66 -6.42 4.43 21.38
N ASP A 67 -5.46 3.95 20.58
CA ASP A 67 -4.22 3.40 21.12
C ASP A 67 -3.18 4.47 21.44
N ASP A 68 -2.05 4.06 22.01
CA ASP A 68 -0.95 4.96 22.37
C ASP A 68 -0.20 5.54 21.15
N ALA A 69 -0.45 5.02 19.93
CA ALA A 69 0.04 5.57 18.65
C ALA A 69 -1.00 6.48 17.96
N ALA A 70 -2.14 6.73 18.64
CA ALA A 70 -3.28 7.48 18.13
C ALA A 70 -3.96 6.85 16.90
N ASN A 71 -3.79 5.54 16.65
CA ASN A 71 -4.70 4.80 15.78
C ASN A 71 -6.05 4.67 16.47
N VAL A 72 -7.13 4.57 15.68
CA VAL A 72 -8.48 4.49 16.23
C VAL A 72 -9.12 3.17 15.90
N PHE A 73 -9.71 2.54 16.92
CA PHE A 73 -10.46 1.30 16.79
C PHE A 73 -11.94 1.54 16.97
N PHE A 74 -12.73 0.82 16.20
CA PHE A 74 -14.19 0.78 16.30
C PHE A 74 -14.65 -0.64 16.61
N SER A 75 -15.65 -0.80 17.48
CA SER A 75 -16.28 -2.09 17.77
C SER A 75 -17.74 -1.89 18.22
N SER A 76 -18.53 -2.96 18.24
CA SER A 76 -19.92 -2.86 18.73
C SER A 76 -20.02 -2.67 20.24
N LYS A 77 -19.00 -3.11 20.98
CA LYS A 77 -18.84 -3.00 22.45
C LYS A 77 -17.37 -3.14 22.81
N PRO A 78 -16.93 -2.74 24.01
CA PRO A 78 -15.57 -3.01 24.46
C PRO A 78 -15.20 -4.48 24.35
N ILE A 79 -14.02 -4.78 23.81
CA ILE A 79 -13.48 -6.14 23.69
C ILE A 79 -12.22 -6.20 24.55
N VAL A 80 -12.29 -6.98 25.62
CA VAL A 80 -11.21 -7.11 26.61
C VAL A 80 -10.84 -8.58 26.74
N ASN A 81 -9.53 -8.89 26.65
CA ASN A 81 -8.99 -10.25 26.85
C ASN A 81 -9.71 -11.34 26.03
N SER A 82 -10.06 -11.03 24.79
CA SER A 82 -10.76 -11.93 23.89
C SER A 82 -10.18 -11.83 22.49
N ARG A 83 -10.11 -12.95 21.77
CA ARG A 83 -9.73 -12.96 20.36
C ARG A 83 -10.77 -12.23 19.51
N TYR A 84 -10.32 -11.57 18.46
CA TYR A 84 -11.17 -10.80 17.55
C TYR A 84 -10.62 -10.79 16.13
N MET A 85 -11.51 -10.63 15.17
CA MET A 85 -11.15 -10.29 13.79
C MET A 85 -10.83 -8.80 13.71
N LEU A 86 -9.79 -8.42 13.00
CA LEU A 86 -9.41 -7.03 12.77
C LEU A 86 -9.50 -6.71 11.27
N ILE A 87 -10.16 -5.60 10.95
CA ILE A 87 -10.29 -5.09 9.58
C ILE A 87 -9.88 -3.63 9.59
N GLY A 88 -9.18 -3.19 8.58
CA GLY A 88 -8.87 -1.78 8.45
C GLY A 88 -7.86 -1.50 7.36
N SER A 89 -7.43 -0.27 7.33
CA SER A 89 -6.41 0.31 6.45
C SER A 89 -6.02 1.67 7.04
N HIS A 90 -5.33 2.50 6.25
CA HIS A 90 -4.86 3.81 6.69
C HIS A 90 -5.84 4.95 6.37
N MET A 91 -5.64 6.06 7.09
CA MET A 91 -6.44 7.28 6.93
C MET A 91 -5.71 8.42 6.24
N ASP A 92 -4.38 8.42 6.26
CA ASP A 92 -3.61 9.42 5.54
C ASP A 92 -3.67 9.21 4.03
N SER A 93 -3.20 10.20 3.28
CA SER A 93 -3.06 10.15 1.82
C SER A 93 -1.80 10.89 1.40
N VAL A 94 -1.31 10.64 0.20
CA VAL A 94 -0.28 11.49 -0.40
C VAL A 94 -0.77 12.94 -0.59
N PRO A 95 0.14 13.93 -0.72
CA PRO A 95 -0.24 15.31 -1.06
C PRO A 95 -0.97 15.36 -2.40
N LEU A 96 -2.09 16.08 -2.47
CA LEU A 96 -2.91 16.22 -3.69
C LEU A 96 -3.32 14.87 -4.27
N GLY A 97 -3.55 13.88 -3.41
CA GLY A 97 -3.95 12.53 -3.78
C GLY A 97 -5.43 12.38 -4.09
N GLY A 98 -5.83 11.14 -4.30
CA GLY A 98 -7.22 10.72 -4.39
C GLY A 98 -7.87 10.56 -3.02
N ASN A 99 -9.17 10.29 -3.02
CA ASN A 99 -9.94 10.18 -1.78
C ASN A 99 -10.05 8.74 -1.26
N PHE A 100 -9.82 7.74 -2.12
CA PHE A 100 -10.20 6.36 -1.83
C PHE A 100 -9.05 5.52 -1.27
N ASP A 101 -7.81 5.90 -1.61
CA ASP A 101 -6.59 5.26 -1.14
C ASP A 101 -6.57 5.18 0.40
N GLY A 102 -6.43 3.97 0.96
CA GLY A 102 -6.53 3.65 2.38
C GLY A 102 -7.94 3.81 2.96
N LEU A 103 -8.57 4.96 2.74
CA LEU A 103 -9.90 5.25 3.28
C LEU A 103 -10.94 4.20 2.90
N ALA A 104 -10.87 3.62 1.70
CA ALA A 104 -11.81 2.58 1.27
C ALA A 104 -11.79 1.36 2.20
N GLY A 105 -10.61 0.94 2.67
CA GLY A 105 -10.47 -0.20 3.58
C GLY A 105 -11.01 0.07 4.97
N VAL A 106 -10.69 1.23 5.53
CA VAL A 106 -11.26 1.66 6.82
C VAL A 106 -12.77 1.73 6.74
N LEU A 107 -13.28 2.32 5.64
CA LEU A 107 -14.71 2.50 5.47
C LEU A 107 -15.45 1.19 5.24
N ALA A 108 -14.86 0.24 4.51
CA ALA A 108 -15.45 -1.09 4.33
C ALA A 108 -15.66 -1.78 5.69
N GLY A 109 -14.64 -1.82 6.55
CA GLY A 109 -14.75 -2.36 7.91
C GLY A 109 -15.81 -1.62 8.75
N PHE A 110 -15.77 -0.29 8.74
CA PHE A 110 -16.69 0.58 9.47
C PHE A 110 -18.17 0.36 9.08
N LEU A 111 -18.45 0.23 7.78
CA LEU A 111 -19.80 -0.01 7.26
C LEU A 111 -20.30 -1.40 7.61
N ILE A 112 -19.46 -2.42 7.50
CA ILE A 112 -19.80 -3.79 7.91
C ILE A 112 -20.11 -3.83 9.42
N LEU A 113 -19.26 -3.25 10.25
CA LEU A 113 -19.48 -3.19 11.70
C LEU A 113 -20.80 -2.46 12.04
N SER A 114 -21.07 -1.35 11.35
CA SER A 114 -22.30 -0.57 11.52
C SER A 114 -23.54 -1.39 11.13
N TYR A 115 -23.48 -2.10 10.00
CA TYR A 115 -24.54 -3.00 9.54
C TYR A 115 -24.81 -4.12 10.53
N LEU A 116 -23.78 -4.82 10.99
CA LEU A 116 -23.90 -5.92 11.96
C LEU A 116 -24.50 -5.42 13.26
N SER A 117 -24.04 -4.28 13.78
CA SER A 117 -24.54 -3.67 15.01
C SER A 117 -26.02 -3.27 14.90
N LYS A 118 -26.40 -2.58 13.80
CA LYS A 118 -27.80 -2.14 13.57
C LYS A 118 -28.76 -3.29 13.40
N ASN A 119 -28.34 -4.35 12.73
CA ASN A 119 -29.17 -5.54 12.51
C ASN A 119 -29.04 -6.59 13.65
N LYS A 120 -28.24 -6.29 14.68
CA LYS A 120 -28.01 -7.18 15.85
C LYS A 120 -27.50 -8.57 15.42
N ILE A 121 -26.68 -8.62 14.39
CA ILE A 121 -26.06 -9.85 13.92
C ILE A 121 -24.87 -10.17 14.83
N ASN A 122 -24.89 -11.34 15.45
CA ASN A 122 -23.79 -11.83 16.28
C ASN A 122 -22.85 -12.67 15.44
N LEU A 123 -21.56 -12.39 15.55
CA LEU A 123 -20.49 -13.17 14.95
C LEU A 123 -19.94 -14.19 15.93
N SER A 124 -19.31 -15.26 15.43
CA SER A 124 -18.56 -16.26 16.22
C SER A 124 -17.41 -15.61 17.00
N LEU A 125 -16.70 -14.66 16.36
CA LEU A 125 -15.67 -13.85 16.98
C LEU A 125 -16.04 -12.36 16.89
N PRO A 126 -15.70 -11.56 17.91
CA PRO A 126 -15.89 -10.12 17.85
C PRO A 126 -15.15 -9.49 16.65
N LEU A 127 -15.69 -8.42 16.11
CA LEU A 127 -15.08 -7.62 15.06
C LEU A 127 -14.59 -6.28 15.64
N LYS A 128 -13.32 -5.96 15.42
CA LYS A 128 -12.74 -4.61 15.52
C LYS A 128 -12.41 -4.07 14.14
N VAL A 129 -12.57 -2.78 13.97
CA VAL A 129 -12.12 -2.04 12.77
C VAL A 129 -11.05 -1.07 13.22
N ILE A 130 -9.95 -0.97 12.47
CA ILE A 130 -8.86 -0.04 12.77
C ILE A 130 -8.72 0.99 11.65
N ALA A 131 -8.57 2.24 12.08
CA ALA A 131 -8.15 3.37 11.24
C ALA A 131 -6.69 3.66 11.59
N LEU A 132 -5.77 3.18 10.77
CA LEU A 132 -4.33 3.34 10.93
C LEU A 132 -3.88 4.74 10.50
N ARG A 133 -2.80 5.23 11.09
CA ARG A 133 -2.16 6.49 10.73
C ARG A 133 -0.84 6.26 10.01
N GLY A 134 -0.56 7.12 9.04
CA GLY A 134 0.78 7.28 8.50
C GLY A 134 1.31 6.05 7.77
N GLU A 135 0.56 5.48 6.87
CA GLU A 135 1.04 4.45 5.95
C GLU A 135 1.97 5.05 4.91
N GLU A 136 1.61 6.24 4.41
CA GLU A 136 2.18 6.90 3.25
C GLU A 136 3.56 7.51 3.52
N SER A 137 4.55 7.13 2.72
CA SER A 137 5.91 7.67 2.83
C SER A 137 6.06 9.11 2.32
N ALA A 138 5.02 9.66 1.68
CA ALA A 138 5.09 10.93 0.97
C ALA A 138 5.48 12.11 1.85
N TRP A 139 5.13 12.10 3.13
CA TRP A 139 5.32 13.22 4.05
C TRP A 139 6.67 13.20 4.78
N TYR A 140 7.06 12.04 5.30
CA TYR A 140 8.26 11.88 6.14
C TYR A 140 9.33 10.97 5.52
N GLY A 141 9.09 10.37 4.34
CA GLY A 141 9.99 9.37 3.76
C GLY A 141 9.99 8.05 4.53
N ARG A 142 8.99 7.82 5.39
CA ARG A 142 8.77 6.63 6.21
C ARG A 142 7.36 6.14 6.04
N ASN A 143 7.17 4.84 6.00
CA ASN A 143 5.88 4.19 5.76
C ASN A 143 5.46 3.31 6.94
N TYR A 144 4.17 2.97 7.00
CA TYR A 144 3.57 2.05 7.97
C TYR A 144 3.76 2.51 9.43
N ILE A 145 3.69 3.83 9.68
CA ILE A 145 4.04 4.38 10.99
C ILE A 145 3.08 3.87 12.06
N GLY A 146 1.78 3.88 11.79
CA GLY A 146 0.74 3.41 12.71
C GLY A 146 0.84 1.92 12.99
N SER A 147 0.90 1.07 11.97
CA SER A 147 1.00 -0.38 12.12
C SER A 147 2.34 -0.82 12.74
N LYS A 148 3.46 -0.21 12.34
CA LYS A 148 4.74 -0.45 13.02
C LYS A 148 4.72 -0.06 14.49
N SER A 149 4.05 1.04 14.84
CA SER A 149 3.91 1.47 16.24
C SER A 149 3.16 0.44 17.08
N ILE A 150 2.10 -0.15 16.54
CA ILE A 150 1.31 -1.18 17.24
C ILE A 150 2.19 -2.35 17.70
N PHE A 151 3.13 -2.77 16.86
CA PHE A 151 3.99 -3.93 17.12
C PHE A 151 5.37 -3.58 17.68
N GLY A 152 5.61 -2.32 18.05
CA GLY A 152 6.90 -1.88 18.60
C GLY A 152 8.05 -1.91 17.60
N LEU A 153 7.75 -1.81 16.31
CA LEU A 153 8.71 -1.90 15.20
C LEU A 153 9.24 -0.53 14.72
N LEU A 154 8.67 0.56 15.23
CA LEU A 154 9.07 1.91 14.84
C LEU A 154 10.43 2.25 15.44
N THR A 155 11.38 2.63 14.58
CA THR A 155 12.77 2.90 14.98
C THR A 155 12.99 4.34 15.45
N LYS A 156 14.13 4.61 16.08
CA LYS A 156 14.53 5.99 16.41
C LYS A 156 14.78 6.83 15.17
N GLU A 157 15.27 6.23 14.09
CA GLU A 157 15.46 6.88 12.79
C GLU A 157 14.12 7.29 12.19
N ASP A 158 13.11 6.44 12.29
CA ASP A 158 11.75 6.78 11.84
C ASP A 158 11.23 7.99 12.62
N LEU A 159 11.30 7.97 13.94
CA LEU A 159 10.84 9.07 14.81
C LEU A 159 11.59 10.39 14.60
N ASN A 160 12.85 10.33 14.14
CA ASN A 160 13.67 11.50 13.82
C ASN A 160 13.52 11.97 12.37
N SER A 161 12.79 11.24 11.53
CA SER A 161 12.52 11.69 10.15
C SER A 161 11.81 13.03 10.15
N THR A 162 12.05 13.80 9.12
CA THR A 162 11.53 15.18 9.03
C THR A 162 10.52 15.30 7.90
N HIS A 163 9.48 16.06 8.17
CA HIS A 163 8.46 16.39 7.18
C HIS A 163 9.07 17.14 5.99
N ARG A 164 8.81 16.69 4.77
CA ARG A 164 9.45 17.18 3.54
C ARG A 164 9.30 18.67 3.29
N LYS A 165 8.20 19.31 3.75
CA LYS A 165 7.94 20.74 3.52
C LYS A 165 8.31 21.61 4.73
N THR A 166 7.99 21.14 5.94
CA THR A 166 8.11 21.98 7.15
C THR A 166 9.39 21.74 7.93
N GLY A 167 10.06 20.59 7.71
CA GLY A 167 11.22 20.17 8.50
C GLY A 167 10.86 19.68 9.92
N GLU A 168 9.57 19.64 10.28
CA GLU A 168 9.13 19.14 11.58
C GLU A 168 9.42 17.67 11.74
N LYS A 169 9.89 17.24 12.92
CA LYS A 169 10.14 15.83 13.20
C LYS A 169 8.82 15.06 13.34
N LEU A 170 8.80 13.80 12.83
CA LEU A 170 7.68 12.90 12.97
C LEU A 170 7.24 12.74 14.44
N SER A 171 8.22 12.55 15.36
CA SER A 171 7.94 12.44 16.81
C SER A 171 7.16 13.63 17.36
N LYS A 172 7.39 14.85 16.84
CA LYS A 172 6.66 16.05 17.27
C LYS A 172 5.25 16.08 16.70
N ALA A 173 5.05 15.72 15.44
CA ALA A 173 3.72 15.60 14.83
C ALA A 173 2.88 14.54 15.58
N MET A 174 3.46 13.37 15.89
CA MET A 174 2.83 12.33 16.70
C MET A 174 2.43 12.86 18.08
N GLN A 175 3.30 13.59 18.77
CA GLN A 175 2.97 14.22 20.07
C GLN A 175 1.79 15.20 19.97
N SER A 176 1.71 15.99 18.88
CA SER A 176 0.60 16.90 18.64
C SER A 176 -0.74 16.17 18.45
N CYS A 177 -0.71 14.90 18.08
CA CYS A 177 -1.87 14.00 18.01
C CYS A 177 -2.13 13.21 19.30
N GLY A 178 -1.43 13.53 20.39
CA GLY A 178 -1.61 12.88 21.70
C GLY A 178 -0.78 11.63 21.94
N VAL A 179 0.16 11.30 21.04
CA VAL A 179 1.02 10.12 21.20
C VAL A 179 2.05 10.32 22.30
N HIS A 180 2.18 9.33 23.18
CA HIS A 180 3.23 9.28 24.21
C HIS A 180 4.51 8.66 23.63
N ILE A 181 5.38 9.48 23.07
CA ILE A 181 6.59 9.02 22.34
C ILE A 181 7.47 8.06 23.15
N ASN A 182 7.58 8.24 24.46
CA ASN A 182 8.33 7.33 25.32
C ASN A 182 7.81 5.89 25.29
N LYS A 183 6.47 5.70 25.14
CA LYS A 183 5.88 4.37 25.00
C LYS A 183 6.23 3.76 23.64
N ILE A 184 6.17 4.55 22.56
CA ILE A 184 6.55 4.09 21.22
C ILE A 184 8.04 3.71 21.18
N GLN A 185 8.90 4.51 21.81
CA GLN A 185 10.35 4.26 21.88
C GLN A 185 10.73 3.03 22.70
N SER A 186 9.83 2.52 23.54
CA SER A 186 10.11 1.32 24.33
C SER A 186 10.19 0.04 23.51
N SER A 187 9.80 0.10 22.23
CA SER A 187 9.73 -1.05 21.30
C SER A 187 8.88 -2.21 21.84
N ILE A 188 7.90 -1.88 22.69
CA ILE A 188 6.93 -2.84 23.22
C ILE A 188 5.66 -2.75 22.38
N SER A 189 5.09 -3.90 22.02
CA SER A 189 3.81 -3.96 21.32
C SER A 189 2.72 -3.27 22.15
N LEU A 190 1.92 -2.41 21.52
CA LEU A 190 0.79 -1.72 22.15
C LEU A 190 -0.43 -2.62 22.31
N ILE A 191 -0.48 -3.72 21.59
CA ILE A 191 -1.55 -4.72 21.62
C ILE A 191 -0.95 -6.11 21.77
N ASP A 192 -1.73 -7.02 22.34
CA ASP A 192 -1.40 -8.43 22.32
C ASP A 192 -1.80 -9.04 20.97
N LYS A 193 -0.81 -9.40 20.14
CA LYS A 193 -1.05 -9.95 18.81
C LYS A 193 -1.78 -11.31 18.85
N GLU A 194 -1.67 -12.08 19.94
CA GLU A 194 -2.35 -13.36 20.11
C GLU A 194 -3.88 -13.20 20.22
N ASN A 195 -4.36 -11.99 20.53
CA ASN A 195 -5.77 -11.65 20.50
C ASN A 195 -6.30 -11.32 19.09
N ILE A 196 -5.42 -11.14 18.10
CA ILE A 196 -5.83 -10.90 16.70
C ILE A 196 -5.90 -12.26 16.00
N GLU A 197 -7.13 -12.74 15.73
CA GLU A 197 -7.34 -13.99 15.00
C GLU A 197 -6.87 -13.88 13.54
N LEU A 198 -7.22 -12.75 12.91
CA LEU A 198 -6.84 -12.40 11.54
C LEU A 198 -6.89 -10.90 11.33
N PHE A 199 -6.19 -10.42 10.28
CA PHE A 199 -6.29 -9.07 9.76
C PHE A 199 -6.71 -9.10 8.29
N ILE A 200 -7.71 -8.30 7.91
CA ILE A 200 -8.12 -8.13 6.51
C ILE A 200 -8.05 -6.65 6.14
N GLU A 201 -7.36 -6.36 5.05
CA GLU A 201 -7.32 -5.04 4.45
C GLU A 201 -8.05 -5.05 3.10
N LEU A 202 -9.11 -4.24 2.96
CA LEU A 202 -9.64 -3.90 1.66
C LEU A 202 -8.94 -2.64 1.18
N HIS A 203 -8.57 -2.58 -0.09
CA HIS A 203 -7.87 -1.44 -0.67
C HIS A 203 -8.28 -1.25 -2.13
N ILE A 204 -8.08 -0.08 -2.70
CA ILE A 204 -8.13 0.08 -4.16
C ILE A 204 -6.91 -0.61 -4.79
N GLU A 205 -7.03 -1.07 -6.04
CA GLU A 205 -5.91 -1.74 -6.73
C GLU A 205 -4.71 -0.81 -6.95
N GLN A 206 -4.94 0.47 -7.12
CA GLN A 206 -3.97 1.50 -7.52
C GLN A 206 -3.39 1.29 -8.92
N GLY A 207 -3.79 0.25 -9.62
CA GLY A 207 -3.30 -0.20 -10.91
C GLY A 207 -4.39 -0.33 -11.98
N PRO A 208 -4.04 -0.80 -13.18
CA PRO A 208 -4.97 -0.87 -14.31
C PRO A 208 -5.57 -2.27 -14.52
N ILE A 209 -5.19 -3.32 -13.75
CA ILE A 209 -5.51 -4.71 -14.08
C ILE A 209 -7.00 -4.98 -13.90
N LEU A 210 -7.61 -4.49 -12.82
CA LEU A 210 -9.03 -4.68 -12.56
C LEU A 210 -9.89 -3.97 -13.62
N VAL A 211 -9.44 -2.81 -14.11
CA VAL A 211 -10.08 -2.10 -15.22
C VAL A 211 -9.93 -2.89 -16.52
N ASP A 212 -8.73 -3.34 -16.87
CA ASP A 212 -8.44 -4.12 -18.08
C ASP A 212 -9.22 -5.44 -18.11
N ARG A 213 -9.33 -6.13 -16.96
CA ARG A 213 -10.05 -7.39 -16.81
C ARG A 213 -11.55 -7.23 -16.59
N ASN A 214 -12.02 -6.00 -16.37
CA ASN A 214 -13.39 -5.71 -15.96
C ASN A 214 -13.81 -6.46 -14.67
N TRP A 215 -12.89 -6.63 -13.73
CA TRP A 215 -13.16 -7.22 -12.42
C TRP A 215 -13.53 -6.12 -11.43
N PRO A 216 -14.69 -6.17 -10.75
CA PRO A 216 -15.07 -5.15 -9.76
C PRO A 216 -14.23 -5.26 -8.48
N ALA A 217 -13.77 -6.46 -8.16
CA ALA A 217 -12.88 -6.74 -7.03
C ALA A 217 -12.04 -7.99 -7.32
N ALA A 218 -10.93 -8.15 -6.62
CA ALA A 218 -10.08 -9.33 -6.68
C ALA A 218 -9.40 -9.60 -5.35
N ILE A 219 -8.99 -10.85 -5.11
CA ILE A 219 -8.30 -11.26 -3.89
C ILE A 219 -6.78 -11.16 -4.11
N VAL A 220 -6.09 -10.55 -3.17
CA VAL A 220 -4.64 -10.37 -3.25
C VAL A 220 -3.94 -11.66 -2.84
N THR A 221 -3.00 -12.13 -3.66
CA THR A 221 -2.26 -13.38 -3.42
C THR A 221 -1.02 -13.19 -2.53
N GLY A 222 -0.51 -11.97 -2.43
CA GLY A 222 0.65 -11.58 -1.65
C GLY A 222 1.10 -10.18 -2.01
N ILE A 223 1.97 -9.61 -1.19
CA ILE A 223 2.50 -8.26 -1.38
C ILE A 223 3.96 -8.38 -1.80
N ARG A 224 4.31 -7.81 -2.95
CA ARG A 224 5.67 -7.88 -3.48
C ARG A 224 6.65 -7.14 -2.58
N GLY A 225 7.79 -7.79 -2.31
CA GLY A 225 8.98 -7.12 -1.85
C GLY A 225 9.73 -6.44 -3.00
N ASN A 226 10.83 -5.78 -2.67
CA ASN A 226 11.66 -5.15 -3.68
C ASN A 226 13.14 -5.14 -3.32
N ASN A 227 13.97 -5.14 -4.38
CA ASN A 227 15.38 -4.78 -4.35
C ASN A 227 15.57 -3.49 -5.15
N ARG A 228 16.27 -2.51 -4.60
CA ARG A 228 16.47 -1.18 -5.20
C ARG A 228 17.92 -0.75 -5.17
N HIS A 229 18.40 -0.29 -6.31
CA HIS A 229 19.55 0.56 -6.47
C HIS A 229 19.09 1.95 -6.88
N HIS A 230 19.41 2.97 -6.07
CA HIS A 230 19.04 4.34 -6.40
C HIS A 230 19.96 4.96 -7.45
N ASN A 231 21.22 4.52 -7.48
CA ASN A 231 22.22 5.11 -8.33
C ASN A 231 23.28 4.10 -8.76
N ILE A 232 23.07 3.45 -9.88
CA ILE A 232 24.09 2.66 -10.56
C ILE A 232 24.80 3.59 -11.56
N ILE A 233 26.11 3.58 -11.56
CA ILE A 233 26.94 4.39 -12.47
C ILE A 233 27.61 3.47 -13.47
N CYS A 234 27.41 3.71 -14.77
CA CYS A 234 28.20 3.08 -15.82
C CYS A 234 29.27 4.07 -16.31
N LYS A 235 30.53 3.72 -16.14
CA LYS A 235 31.70 4.52 -16.53
C LYS A 235 32.33 3.99 -17.79
N GLY A 236 32.42 4.82 -18.81
CA GLY A 236 33.10 4.59 -20.07
C GLY A 236 34.19 5.63 -20.29
N SER A 237 34.29 6.12 -21.53
CA SER A 237 35.25 7.17 -21.90
C SER A 237 34.60 8.20 -22.82
N ALA A 238 34.59 9.46 -22.39
CA ALA A 238 34.10 10.55 -23.21
C ALA A 238 35.02 10.76 -24.43
N GLY A 239 34.45 11.19 -25.55
CA GLY A 239 35.20 11.44 -26.76
C GLY A 239 34.39 12.08 -27.86
N HIS A 240 35.08 12.43 -28.95
CA HIS A 240 34.43 13.02 -30.12
C HIS A 240 33.69 11.96 -30.94
N SER A 241 32.39 12.13 -31.13
CA SER A 241 31.51 11.11 -31.73
C SER A 241 31.86 10.73 -33.16
N GLY A 242 32.41 11.65 -33.95
CA GLY A 242 32.78 11.42 -35.35
C GLY A 242 34.18 10.86 -35.56
N THR A 243 35.08 10.93 -34.56
CA THR A 243 36.49 10.53 -34.74
C THR A 243 36.84 9.20 -34.08
N ILE A 244 36.08 8.75 -33.10
CA ILE A 244 36.35 7.48 -32.44
C ILE A 244 35.53 6.36 -33.09
N PRO A 245 36.18 5.39 -33.76
CA PRO A 245 35.48 4.28 -34.38
C PRO A 245 34.88 3.34 -33.35
N ARG A 246 33.85 2.58 -33.74
CA ARG A 246 33.03 1.72 -32.83
C ARG A 246 33.88 0.79 -31.96
N TYR A 247 34.92 0.17 -32.49
CA TYR A 247 35.76 -0.83 -31.79
C TYR A 247 36.67 -0.22 -30.70
N LEU A 248 36.86 1.10 -30.69
CA LEU A 248 37.61 1.84 -29.67
C LEU A 248 36.71 2.57 -28.64
N ARG A 249 35.39 2.61 -28.90
CA ARG A 249 34.48 3.31 -28.03
C ARG A 249 34.21 2.55 -26.71
N LYS A 250 34.26 3.27 -25.62
CA LYS A 250 33.77 2.84 -24.31
C LYS A 250 32.54 3.71 -23.98
N ASP A 251 31.48 3.47 -24.74
CA ASP A 251 30.27 4.29 -24.73
C ASP A 251 29.33 3.85 -23.60
N ALA A 252 29.20 4.70 -22.58
CA ALA A 252 28.41 4.39 -21.39
C ALA A 252 26.90 4.31 -21.72
N VAL A 253 26.42 5.13 -22.67
CA VAL A 253 24.99 5.13 -23.06
C VAL A 253 24.64 3.81 -23.75
N PHE A 254 25.47 3.36 -24.70
CA PHE A 254 25.21 2.07 -25.36
C PHE A 254 25.35 0.87 -24.39
N ALA A 255 26.21 0.97 -23.38
CA ALA A 255 26.36 -0.07 -22.39
C ALA A 255 25.13 -0.14 -21.46
N GLY A 256 24.61 0.99 -21.01
CA GLY A 256 23.41 1.04 -20.20
C GLY A 256 22.15 0.59 -20.95
N ALA A 257 22.00 1.02 -22.22
CA ALA A 257 20.90 0.57 -23.08
C ALA A 257 20.92 -0.95 -23.29
N ASP A 258 22.12 -1.54 -23.52
CA ASP A 258 22.30 -2.98 -23.63
C ASP A 258 21.89 -3.73 -22.36
N LEU A 259 22.28 -3.20 -21.18
CA LEU A 259 21.86 -3.77 -19.89
C LEU A 259 20.33 -3.77 -19.75
N ILE A 260 19.68 -2.64 -20.00
CA ILE A 260 18.21 -2.54 -19.87
C ILE A 260 17.52 -3.51 -20.82
N THR A 261 17.99 -3.64 -22.06
CA THR A 261 17.41 -4.59 -23.04
C THR A 261 17.56 -6.04 -22.57
N ARG A 262 18.74 -6.43 -22.07
CA ARG A 262 18.96 -7.79 -21.54
C ARG A 262 18.07 -8.07 -20.32
N MET A 263 17.94 -7.10 -19.44
CA MET A 263 17.08 -7.25 -18.25
C MET A 263 15.58 -7.35 -18.63
N ASP A 264 15.13 -6.66 -19.67
CA ASP A 264 13.78 -6.78 -20.24
C ASP A 264 13.55 -8.17 -20.85
N ASP A 265 14.51 -8.72 -21.59
CA ASP A 265 14.46 -10.09 -22.12
C ASP A 265 14.36 -11.14 -21.00
N HIS A 266 15.11 -10.96 -19.91
CA HIS A 266 15.02 -11.82 -18.73
C HIS A 266 13.66 -11.69 -18.04
N TRP A 267 13.13 -10.48 -17.90
CA TRP A 267 11.80 -10.23 -17.34
C TRP A 267 10.71 -10.95 -18.15
N ASN A 268 10.72 -10.78 -19.46
CA ASN A 268 9.80 -11.49 -20.35
C ASN A 268 9.91 -13.01 -20.18
N THR A 269 11.15 -13.56 -20.13
CA THR A 269 11.39 -14.99 -19.94
C THR A 269 10.82 -15.51 -18.61
N ILE A 270 11.05 -14.78 -17.51
CA ILE A 270 10.52 -15.15 -16.18
C ILE A 270 8.99 -15.16 -16.21
N GLN A 271 8.36 -14.15 -16.79
CA GLN A 271 6.90 -14.07 -16.90
C GLN A 271 6.31 -15.20 -17.77
N GLN A 272 6.96 -15.54 -18.89
CA GLN A 272 6.52 -16.66 -19.73
C GLN A 272 6.54 -18.03 -19.01
N HIS A 273 7.40 -18.17 -17.99
CA HIS A 273 7.44 -19.35 -17.12
C HIS A 273 6.54 -19.22 -15.88
N GLY A 274 5.68 -18.20 -15.82
CA GLY A 274 4.74 -18.00 -14.73
C GLY A 274 5.34 -17.35 -13.48
N GLY A 275 6.57 -16.84 -13.55
CA GLY A 275 7.22 -16.14 -12.44
C GLY A 275 6.64 -14.74 -12.24
N ASP A 276 6.57 -14.31 -11.00
CA ASP A 276 6.14 -12.98 -10.61
C ASP A 276 7.34 -12.03 -10.57
N LEU A 277 7.38 -11.06 -11.48
CA LEU A 277 8.44 -10.06 -11.54
C LEU A 277 7.93 -8.74 -12.13
N VAL A 278 8.39 -7.62 -11.57
CA VAL A 278 8.28 -6.27 -12.14
C VAL A 278 9.65 -5.62 -12.10
N LEU A 279 10.06 -5.00 -13.20
CA LEU A 279 11.31 -4.24 -13.29
C LEU A 279 11.03 -2.77 -13.62
N THR A 280 11.87 -1.87 -13.10
CA THR A 280 11.78 -0.44 -13.40
C THR A 280 13.17 0.20 -13.35
N SER A 281 13.47 1.04 -14.34
CA SER A 281 14.54 2.02 -14.29
C SER A 281 13.90 3.42 -14.42
N GLY A 282 13.50 3.98 -13.26
CA GLY A 282 12.75 5.24 -13.22
C GLY A 282 13.63 6.49 -13.47
N ILE A 283 14.93 6.34 -13.31
CA ILE A 283 15.94 7.40 -13.56
C ILE A 283 16.97 6.82 -14.51
N PHE A 284 17.24 7.52 -15.62
CA PHE A 284 18.29 7.15 -16.58
C PHE A 284 18.79 8.40 -17.28
N HIS A 285 20.01 8.85 -16.96
CA HIS A 285 20.53 10.11 -17.51
C HIS A 285 22.06 10.13 -17.62
N THR A 286 22.56 11.04 -18.46
CA THR A 286 23.96 11.47 -18.52
C THR A 286 24.14 12.76 -17.73
N ASP A 287 25.39 13.16 -17.46
CA ASP A 287 25.69 14.45 -16.83
C ASP A 287 25.31 15.61 -17.75
N SER A 288 24.36 16.45 -17.32
CA SER A 288 23.85 17.60 -18.08
C SER A 288 24.90 18.66 -18.36
N ASP A 289 25.88 18.83 -17.48
CA ASP A 289 26.94 19.84 -17.64
C ASP A 289 27.90 19.51 -18.81
N HIS A 290 27.84 18.26 -19.27
CA HIS A 290 28.67 17.75 -20.34
C HIS A 290 27.91 17.40 -21.62
N HIS A 291 26.66 17.81 -21.76
CA HIS A 291 25.85 17.51 -22.95
C HIS A 291 26.39 18.22 -24.20
N ALA A 292 26.65 17.46 -25.27
CA ALA A 292 26.95 17.98 -26.60
C ALA A 292 26.61 16.95 -27.66
N MET A 293 26.04 17.38 -28.78
CA MET A 293 25.63 16.49 -29.89
C MET A 293 26.79 15.65 -30.47
N SER A 294 28.00 16.18 -30.45
CA SER A 294 29.20 15.53 -31.01
C SER A 294 30.05 14.82 -29.97
N ARG A 295 29.50 14.55 -28.80
CA ARG A 295 30.24 13.91 -27.69
C ARG A 295 29.71 12.51 -27.39
N ILE A 296 30.60 11.54 -27.23
CA ILE A 296 30.32 10.26 -26.60
C ILE A 296 30.27 10.51 -25.09
N PRO A 297 29.16 10.21 -24.39
CA PRO A 297 29.11 10.36 -22.94
C PRO A 297 30.03 9.39 -22.22
N GLY A 298 30.80 9.90 -21.26
CA GLY A 298 31.73 9.11 -20.44
C GLY A 298 31.04 8.35 -19.32
N GLU A 299 29.88 8.84 -18.86
CA GLU A 299 29.15 8.25 -17.75
C GLU A 299 27.64 8.34 -17.96
N ILE A 300 26.92 7.36 -17.43
CA ILE A 300 25.48 7.41 -17.20
C ILE A 300 25.17 7.03 -15.76
N PHE A 301 24.06 7.54 -15.28
CA PHE A 301 23.49 7.30 -13.95
C PHE A 301 22.08 6.75 -14.11
N PHE A 302 21.75 5.68 -13.41
CA PHE A 302 20.40 5.12 -13.48
C PHE A 302 20.01 4.43 -12.18
N SER A 303 18.71 4.41 -11.90
CA SER A 303 18.13 3.59 -10.85
C SER A 303 17.70 2.23 -11.39
N PHE A 304 17.66 1.22 -10.55
CA PHE A 304 17.11 -0.09 -10.91
C PHE A 304 16.31 -0.66 -9.74
N GLU A 305 15.07 -1.04 -10.01
CA GLU A 305 14.18 -1.66 -9.05
C GLU A 305 13.63 -2.96 -9.61
N SER A 306 13.62 -4.00 -8.79
CA SER A 306 12.91 -5.24 -9.03
C SER A 306 11.91 -5.51 -7.92
N ARG A 307 10.72 -6.04 -8.28
CA ARG A 307 9.66 -6.43 -7.34
C ARG A 307 9.19 -7.84 -7.63
N SER A 308 9.00 -8.64 -6.57
CA SER A 308 8.46 -9.99 -6.65
C SER A 308 7.85 -10.41 -5.32
N GLN A 309 6.89 -11.36 -5.34
CA GLN A 309 6.42 -12.04 -4.15
C GLN A 309 7.43 -13.08 -3.64
N ASP A 310 8.38 -13.50 -4.46
CA ASP A 310 9.36 -14.55 -4.14
C ASP A 310 10.74 -13.94 -3.88
N VAL A 311 11.26 -14.15 -2.67
CA VAL A 311 12.61 -13.71 -2.25
C VAL A 311 13.69 -14.34 -3.13
N ALA A 312 13.55 -15.63 -3.50
CA ALA A 312 14.53 -16.31 -4.33
C ALA A 312 14.63 -15.68 -5.72
N THR A 313 13.52 -15.28 -6.29
CA THR A 313 13.47 -14.53 -7.56
C THR A 313 14.17 -13.17 -7.43
N LEU A 314 13.95 -12.43 -6.34
CA LEU A 314 14.63 -11.14 -6.10
C LEU A 314 16.15 -11.31 -5.95
N ASP A 315 16.61 -12.31 -5.21
CA ASP A 315 18.04 -12.59 -5.02
C ASP A 315 18.70 -13.11 -6.31
N ALA A 316 18.02 -13.98 -7.05
CA ALA A 316 18.51 -14.45 -8.35
C ALA A 316 18.63 -13.31 -9.38
N LEU A 317 17.64 -12.41 -9.41
CA LEU A 317 17.68 -11.26 -10.32
C LEU A 317 18.80 -10.27 -9.99
N GLU A 318 19.07 -10.03 -8.70
CA GLU A 318 20.20 -9.20 -8.28
C GLU A 318 21.54 -9.82 -8.72
N ALA A 319 21.68 -11.14 -8.60
CA ALA A 319 22.87 -11.85 -9.09
C ALA A 319 22.97 -11.77 -10.62
N LEU A 320 21.85 -11.89 -11.32
CA LEU A 320 21.78 -11.80 -12.78
C LEU A 320 22.14 -10.39 -13.27
N LEU A 321 21.60 -9.33 -12.66
CA LEU A 321 21.96 -7.95 -12.95
C LEU A 321 23.47 -7.73 -12.87
N LYS A 322 24.10 -8.18 -11.79
CA LYS A 322 25.56 -8.07 -11.62
C LYS A 322 26.35 -8.90 -12.65
N SER A 323 25.82 -10.06 -13.04
CA SER A 323 26.43 -10.92 -14.07
C SER A 323 26.37 -10.28 -15.44
N GLU A 324 25.23 -9.70 -15.83
CA GLU A 324 25.08 -8.98 -17.09
C GLU A 324 25.99 -7.75 -17.14
N CYS A 325 26.07 -6.97 -16.03
CA CYS A 325 27.01 -5.86 -15.94
C CYS A 325 28.46 -6.31 -16.21
N LYS A 326 28.95 -7.40 -15.59
CA LYS A 326 30.27 -7.94 -15.83
C LYS A 326 30.50 -8.40 -17.27
N THR A 327 29.46 -8.92 -17.91
CA THR A 327 29.52 -9.33 -19.32
C THR A 327 29.67 -8.10 -20.23
N ILE A 328 28.86 -7.07 -20.01
CA ILE A 328 28.91 -5.81 -20.76
C ILE A 328 30.23 -5.06 -20.51
N GLU A 329 30.77 -5.10 -19.28
CA GLU A 329 32.09 -4.55 -18.98
C GLU A 329 33.19 -5.13 -19.88
N ARG A 330 33.16 -6.47 -20.08
CA ARG A 330 34.12 -7.16 -20.95
C ARG A 330 33.90 -6.85 -22.44
N GLU A 331 32.66 -6.78 -22.87
CA GLU A 331 32.29 -6.59 -24.28
C GLU A 331 32.51 -5.14 -24.74
N ARG A 332 32.24 -4.17 -23.86
CA ARG A 332 32.23 -2.73 -24.20
C ARG A 332 33.35 -1.91 -23.53
N GLY A 333 34.18 -2.51 -22.67
CA GLY A 333 35.26 -1.86 -21.98
C GLY A 333 34.85 -0.75 -21.00
N VAL A 334 33.62 -0.83 -20.48
CA VAL A 334 33.06 0.06 -19.46
C VAL A 334 33.19 -0.56 -18.07
N LYS A 335 32.77 0.16 -17.03
CA LYS A 335 32.69 -0.34 -15.66
C LYS A 335 31.41 0.09 -14.99
N PHE A 336 30.76 -0.83 -14.27
CA PHE A 336 29.58 -0.53 -13.46
C PHE A 336 29.96 -0.42 -11.97
N GLU A 337 29.43 0.61 -11.32
CA GLU A 337 29.57 0.84 -9.87
C GLU A 337 28.16 0.89 -9.28
N PHE A 338 27.96 0.17 -8.18
CA PHE A 338 26.67 0.06 -7.49
C PHE A 338 26.72 0.81 -6.18
N ASP A 339 25.61 1.45 -5.84
CA ASP A 339 25.32 1.91 -4.48
C ASP A 339 24.87 0.74 -3.58
N ASP A 340 24.59 1.04 -2.31
CA ASP A 340 24.07 0.04 -1.37
C ASP A 340 22.68 -0.44 -1.77
N LEU A 341 22.53 -1.76 -1.83
CA LEU A 341 21.25 -2.39 -2.15
C LEU A 341 20.25 -2.19 -0.99
N ILE A 342 19.12 -1.59 -1.30
CA ILE A 342 17.98 -1.45 -0.38
C ILE A 342 17.00 -2.58 -0.65
N LYS A 343 16.67 -3.36 0.39
CA LYS A 343 15.75 -4.49 0.31
C LYS A 343 14.50 -4.25 1.16
N SER A 344 13.37 -4.66 0.62
CA SER A 344 12.11 -4.80 1.35
C SER A 344 11.58 -6.22 1.13
N SER A 345 11.37 -6.97 2.21
CA SER A 345 10.86 -8.32 2.11
C SER A 345 9.41 -8.33 1.58
N PRO A 346 9.04 -9.31 0.76
CA PRO A 346 7.64 -9.54 0.43
C PRO A 346 6.86 -9.95 1.69
N ALA A 347 5.54 -9.81 1.61
CA ALA A 347 4.66 -10.34 2.64
C ALA A 347 3.77 -11.43 2.05
N GLU A 348 3.86 -12.61 2.66
CA GLU A 348 3.01 -13.75 2.33
C GLU A 348 1.66 -13.57 3.03
N LEU A 349 0.57 -13.72 2.28
CA LEU A 349 -0.78 -13.71 2.82
C LEU A 349 -1.24 -15.13 3.11
N ASP A 350 -2.17 -15.30 4.05
CA ASP A 350 -2.63 -16.62 4.51
C ASP A 350 -3.46 -17.31 3.41
N GLU A 351 -3.00 -18.50 2.97
CA GLU A 351 -3.63 -19.25 1.87
C GLU A 351 -5.07 -19.67 2.19
N VAL A 352 -5.39 -19.93 3.47
CA VAL A 352 -6.74 -20.32 3.89
C VAL A 352 -7.66 -19.11 3.80
N ILE A 353 -7.19 -17.94 4.22
CA ILE A 353 -7.94 -16.68 4.09
C ILE A 353 -8.15 -16.34 2.61
N ILE A 354 -7.10 -16.41 1.78
CA ILE A 354 -7.21 -16.17 0.34
C ILE A 354 -8.29 -17.08 -0.27
N LYS A 355 -8.21 -18.39 0.02
CA LYS A 355 -9.19 -19.36 -0.49
C LYS A 355 -10.60 -19.01 -0.03
N ASN A 356 -10.81 -18.72 1.24
CA ASN A 356 -12.14 -18.42 1.79
C ASN A 356 -12.72 -17.11 1.23
N LEU A 357 -11.88 -16.10 0.99
CA LEU A 357 -12.28 -14.86 0.33
C LEU A 357 -12.71 -15.11 -1.13
N LEU A 358 -11.96 -15.94 -1.87
CA LEU A 358 -12.32 -16.37 -3.23
C LEU A 358 -13.65 -17.14 -3.25
N ASP A 359 -13.84 -18.06 -2.32
CA ASP A 359 -15.06 -18.86 -2.18
C ASP A 359 -16.27 -17.97 -1.82
N ALA A 360 -16.05 -16.97 -0.93
CA ALA A 360 -17.08 -15.97 -0.61
C ALA A 360 -17.48 -15.14 -1.85
N GLY A 361 -16.51 -14.68 -2.64
CA GLY A 361 -16.79 -13.97 -3.90
C GLY A 361 -17.57 -14.80 -4.91
N GLU A 362 -17.16 -16.03 -5.14
CA GLU A 362 -17.82 -16.96 -6.05
C GLU A 362 -19.26 -17.26 -5.62
N SER A 363 -19.51 -17.41 -4.30
CA SER A 363 -20.86 -17.62 -3.76
C SER A 363 -21.81 -16.44 -4.01
N LEU A 364 -21.28 -15.25 -4.21
CA LEU A 364 -22.00 -14.03 -4.55
C LEU A 364 -22.12 -13.81 -6.07
N GLY A 365 -21.57 -14.72 -6.89
CA GLY A 365 -21.60 -14.66 -8.35
C GLY A 365 -20.49 -13.81 -8.97
N PHE A 366 -19.47 -13.43 -8.21
CA PHE A 366 -18.28 -12.77 -8.74
C PHE A 366 -17.31 -13.80 -9.34
N GLU A 367 -16.55 -13.36 -10.33
CA GLU A 367 -15.45 -14.14 -10.90
C GLU A 367 -14.37 -14.41 -9.84
N ARG A 368 -13.75 -15.58 -9.93
CA ARG A 368 -12.66 -15.99 -9.02
C ARG A 368 -11.35 -15.27 -9.40
N ALA A 369 -11.32 -13.97 -9.20
CA ALA A 369 -10.25 -13.07 -9.58
C ALA A 369 -9.19 -12.97 -8.47
N SER A 370 -7.91 -13.08 -8.84
CA SER A 370 -6.80 -12.87 -7.92
C SER A 370 -5.57 -12.30 -8.61
N LEU A 371 -4.79 -11.50 -7.88
CA LEU A 371 -3.54 -10.91 -8.37
C LEU A 371 -2.64 -10.50 -7.18
N PRO A 372 -1.31 -10.37 -7.40
CA PRO A 372 -0.42 -9.84 -6.37
C PRO A 372 -0.54 -8.32 -6.24
N SER A 373 -0.27 -7.78 -5.05
CA SER A 373 -0.08 -6.35 -4.88
C SER A 373 1.29 -5.90 -5.39
N GLY A 374 1.28 -4.87 -6.23
CA GLY A 374 2.49 -4.15 -6.64
C GLY A 374 2.92 -3.06 -5.67
N ALA A 375 2.01 -2.58 -4.82
CA ALA A 375 2.25 -1.59 -3.79
C ALA A 375 2.45 -2.24 -2.42
N GLY A 376 3.05 -1.50 -1.48
CA GLY A 376 3.08 -1.90 -0.07
C GLY A 376 1.79 -1.50 0.62
N HIS A 377 1.41 -2.23 1.68
CA HIS A 377 0.20 -1.98 2.48
C HIS A 377 0.47 -2.29 3.95
N ASP A 378 -0.34 -1.76 4.86
CA ASP A 378 -0.27 -2.09 6.28
C ASP A 378 -0.40 -3.60 6.52
N ALA A 379 -1.16 -4.31 5.69
CA ALA A 379 -1.28 -5.78 5.69
C ALA A 379 0.09 -6.47 5.68
N ALA A 380 1.12 -5.91 5.03
CA ALA A 380 2.46 -6.47 5.06
C ALA A 380 3.07 -6.47 6.46
N VAL A 381 2.79 -5.46 7.27
CA VAL A 381 3.30 -5.39 8.65
C VAL A 381 2.63 -6.46 9.51
N PHE A 382 1.31 -6.63 9.37
CA PHE A 382 0.54 -7.65 10.10
C PHE A 382 0.99 -9.08 9.71
N ALA A 383 1.13 -9.35 8.41
CA ALA A 383 1.61 -10.65 7.93
C ALA A 383 3.03 -10.95 8.43
N ASN A 384 3.94 -9.99 8.37
CA ASN A 384 5.34 -10.17 8.75
C ASN A 384 5.54 -10.36 10.26
N VAL A 385 4.59 -9.96 11.12
CA VAL A 385 4.61 -10.30 12.56
C VAL A 385 3.90 -11.63 12.87
N GLY A 386 3.43 -12.35 11.85
CA GLY A 386 2.85 -13.69 11.97
C GLY A 386 1.34 -13.71 12.21
N ILE A 387 0.62 -12.62 11.93
CA ILE A 387 -0.84 -12.60 11.97
C ILE A 387 -1.38 -13.11 10.63
N LYS A 388 -2.37 -14.02 10.67
CA LYS A 388 -3.07 -14.46 9.47
C LYS A 388 -3.68 -13.26 8.77
N THR A 389 -3.25 -12.97 7.56
CA THR A 389 -3.60 -11.74 6.87
C THR A 389 -4.15 -12.04 5.47
N GLY A 390 -5.17 -11.29 5.07
CA GLY A 390 -5.72 -11.29 3.71
C GLY A 390 -5.97 -9.89 3.20
N MET A 391 -6.10 -9.75 1.88
CA MET A 391 -6.43 -8.47 1.25
C MET A 391 -7.43 -8.65 0.11
N ILE A 392 -8.24 -7.63 -0.09
CA ILE A 392 -9.18 -7.51 -1.20
C ILE A 392 -8.88 -6.21 -1.95
N PHE A 393 -8.66 -6.31 -3.26
CA PHE A 393 -8.62 -5.14 -4.11
C PHE A 393 -9.99 -4.81 -4.69
N VAL A 394 -10.27 -3.51 -4.77
CA VAL A 394 -11.44 -2.94 -5.44
C VAL A 394 -10.96 -2.17 -6.67
N ARG A 395 -11.69 -2.31 -7.78
CA ARG A 395 -11.39 -1.59 -9.00
C ARG A 395 -11.45 -0.09 -8.77
N ASN A 396 -10.38 0.60 -9.16
CA ASN A 396 -10.33 2.04 -9.28
C ASN A 396 -9.81 2.44 -10.64
N ASP A 397 -10.21 3.60 -11.12
CA ASP A 397 -9.80 4.17 -12.41
C ASP A 397 -8.76 5.27 -12.19
N LYS A 398 -7.93 5.49 -13.21
CA LYS A 398 -6.87 6.54 -13.27
C LYS A 398 -5.74 6.34 -12.25
N GLY A 399 -5.53 5.10 -11.79
CA GLY A 399 -4.49 4.78 -10.82
C GLY A 399 -4.71 5.41 -9.45
N SER A 400 -3.64 5.61 -8.68
CA SER A 400 -3.64 6.27 -7.39
C SER A 400 -2.51 7.31 -7.28
N HIS A 401 -2.35 7.95 -6.10
CA HIS A 401 -1.38 9.01 -5.82
C HIS A 401 -1.52 10.24 -6.73
N ASN A 402 -2.71 10.50 -7.22
CA ASN A 402 -3.03 11.65 -8.06
C ASN A 402 -4.47 12.14 -7.80
N PRO A 403 -4.78 13.41 -8.11
CA PRO A 403 -6.09 13.99 -7.82
C PRO A 403 -7.23 13.46 -8.72
N TYR A 404 -6.93 12.67 -9.74
CA TYR A 404 -7.91 12.14 -10.68
C TYR A 404 -8.34 10.72 -10.33
N GLU A 405 -7.78 10.11 -9.28
CA GLU A 405 -8.20 8.81 -8.75
C GLU A 405 -9.72 8.74 -8.64
N ALA A 406 -10.31 7.68 -9.16
CA ALA A 406 -11.74 7.48 -9.16
C ALA A 406 -12.09 6.03 -8.84
N MET A 407 -13.21 5.83 -8.16
CA MET A 407 -13.76 4.51 -7.82
C MET A 407 -15.28 4.55 -7.99
N ASP A 408 -15.84 3.60 -8.74
CA ASP A 408 -17.29 3.43 -8.77
C ASP A 408 -17.77 2.82 -7.45
N ILE A 409 -18.81 3.41 -6.87
CA ILE A 409 -19.39 2.90 -5.62
C ILE A 409 -19.85 1.44 -5.75
N LYS A 410 -20.24 0.98 -6.94
CA LYS A 410 -20.63 -0.41 -7.18
C LYS A 410 -19.47 -1.37 -7.03
N ASP A 411 -18.27 -0.96 -7.46
CA ASP A 411 -17.05 -1.76 -7.31
C ASP A 411 -16.64 -1.84 -5.85
N PHE A 412 -16.72 -0.73 -5.11
CA PHE A 412 -16.55 -0.71 -3.67
C PHE A 412 -17.53 -1.65 -2.96
N MET A 413 -18.82 -1.59 -3.33
CA MET A 413 -19.86 -2.46 -2.77
C MET A 413 -19.64 -3.94 -3.11
N ALA A 414 -19.03 -4.27 -4.26
CA ALA A 414 -18.64 -5.63 -4.58
C ALA A 414 -17.58 -6.15 -3.62
N GLY A 415 -16.46 -5.42 -3.43
CA GLY A 415 -15.42 -5.77 -2.47
C GLY A 415 -15.93 -5.85 -1.02
N LEU A 416 -16.75 -4.87 -0.62
CA LEU A 416 -17.40 -4.85 0.70
C LEU A 416 -18.31 -6.08 0.88
N SER A 417 -19.05 -6.50 -0.13
CA SER A 417 -19.96 -7.66 -0.05
C SER A 417 -19.18 -8.96 0.11
N ILE A 418 -18.05 -9.12 -0.58
CA ILE A 418 -17.14 -10.26 -0.41
C ILE A 418 -16.60 -10.29 1.03
N LEU A 419 -16.08 -9.17 1.52
CA LEU A 419 -15.56 -9.04 2.89
C LEU A 419 -16.64 -9.34 3.93
N LYS A 420 -17.84 -8.77 3.77
CA LYS A 420 -18.96 -9.01 4.67
C LYS A 420 -19.38 -10.48 4.71
N LYS A 421 -19.47 -11.12 3.54
CA LYS A 421 -19.78 -12.57 3.43
C LYS A 421 -18.74 -13.41 4.15
N PHE A 422 -17.46 -13.15 3.90
CA PHE A 422 -16.34 -13.81 4.58
C PHE A 422 -16.45 -13.69 6.11
N ILE A 423 -16.69 -12.47 6.65
CA ILE A 423 -16.78 -12.21 8.09
C ILE A 423 -17.95 -12.96 8.74
N ILE A 424 -19.09 -13.03 8.05
CA ILE A 424 -20.30 -13.67 8.58
C ILE A 424 -20.14 -15.19 8.59
N ASP A 425 -19.42 -15.75 7.64
CA ASP A 425 -19.22 -17.20 7.50
C ASP A 425 -18.04 -17.72 8.34
N TYR A 426 -17.13 -16.84 8.77
CA TYR A 426 -15.97 -17.18 9.58
C TYR A 426 -16.38 -17.57 11.01
#